data_9d1f0ad38d30710969b49c3f9db6992d
#
_entry.id   9d1f0ad38d30710969b49c3f9db6992d
#
_cell.length_a   1.000
_cell.length_b   1.000
_cell.length_c   1.000
_cell.angle_alpha   90.00
_cell.angle_beta   90.00
_cell.angle_gamma   90.00
#
_symmetry.space_group_name_H-M   'P 1'
#
loop_
_entity.id
_entity.type
_entity.pdbx_description
1 polymer ?
#
loop_
_entity_poly.entity_id
_entity_poly.type
_entity_poly.pdbx_seq_one_letter_code
_entity_poly.pdbx_strand_id
1 'polypeptide(L)'
;MNKELEYIENFKSLMRTAMRYAQKSHDFIFDNSVDDLIAVSYLNAAISKFSSAEAFYYSQFEFLERQEAEDIFRLFDTFANELLTNVRTKHSHQWTDIEFERLKEAFDYSAFAFGNQ
;
A
#
# COMPACT_ATOMS: atom_id res chain seq x y z
N MET A 1 -1.30 10.18 -29.14
CA MET A 1 -1.09 9.46 -27.90
C MET A 1 -2.12 9.88 -26.88
N ASN A 2 -2.70 8.92 -26.18
CA ASN A 2 -3.75 9.18 -25.20
C ASN A 2 -3.13 9.46 -23.82
N LYS A 3 -3.17 10.72 -23.39
CA LYS A 3 -2.60 11.11 -22.08
C LYS A 3 -3.36 10.50 -20.91
N GLU A 4 -4.66 10.30 -21.06
CA GLU A 4 -5.47 9.66 -20.03
C GLU A 4 -4.96 8.23 -19.77
N LEU A 5 -4.70 7.46 -20.82
CA LEU A 5 -4.17 6.10 -20.69
C LEU A 5 -2.79 6.12 -20.05
N GLU A 6 -1.96 7.08 -20.41
CA GLU A 6 -0.62 7.24 -19.83
C GLU A 6 -0.70 7.54 -18.33
N TYR A 7 -1.62 8.41 -17.92
CA TYR A 7 -1.83 8.69 -16.48
C TYR A 7 -2.30 7.46 -15.74
N ILE A 8 -3.21 6.68 -16.31
CA ILE A 8 -3.72 5.45 -15.69
C ILE A 8 -2.57 4.45 -15.49
N GLU A 9 -1.74 4.25 -16.51
CA GLU A 9 -0.62 3.31 -16.42
C GLU A 9 0.42 3.75 -15.39
N ASN A 10 0.72 5.06 -15.35
CA ASN A 10 1.66 5.59 -14.36
C ASN A 10 1.11 5.42 -12.93
N PHE A 11 -0.18 5.66 -12.74
CA PHE A 11 -0.81 5.50 -11.45
C PHE A 11 -0.79 4.04 -10.99
N LYS A 12 -1.11 3.11 -11.90
CA LYS A 12 -1.02 1.67 -11.61
C LYS A 12 0.37 1.26 -11.16
N SER A 13 1.40 1.78 -11.87
CA SER A 13 2.79 1.48 -11.53
C SER A 13 3.14 1.95 -10.12
N LEU A 14 2.72 3.15 -9.75
CA LEU A 14 2.95 3.69 -8.41
C LEU A 14 2.23 2.85 -7.36
N MET A 15 0.98 2.49 -7.59
CA MET A 15 0.19 1.70 -6.67
C MET A 15 0.79 0.31 -6.45
N ARG A 16 1.23 -0.34 -7.53
CA ARG A 16 1.84 -1.67 -7.47
C ARG A 16 3.17 -1.65 -6.73
N THR A 17 4.00 -0.65 -6.99
CA THR A 17 5.28 -0.51 -6.29
C THR A 17 5.05 -0.30 -4.79
N ALA A 18 4.11 0.59 -4.45
CA ALA A 18 3.76 0.85 -3.06
C ALA A 18 3.28 -0.43 -2.36
N MET A 19 2.43 -1.21 -3.03
CA MET A 19 1.91 -2.45 -2.45
C MET A 19 3.00 -3.50 -2.26
N ARG A 20 3.98 -3.59 -3.16
CA ARG A 20 5.10 -4.51 -2.99
C ARG A 20 5.89 -4.19 -1.74
N TYR A 21 6.13 -2.90 -1.47
CA TYR A 21 6.83 -2.51 -0.24
C TYR A 21 6.00 -2.80 1.00
N ALA A 22 4.68 -2.57 0.94
CA ALA A 22 3.79 -2.89 2.05
C ALA A 22 3.82 -4.40 2.36
N GLN A 23 3.80 -5.23 1.32
CA GLN A 23 3.89 -6.69 1.46
C GLN A 23 5.21 -7.09 2.13
N LYS A 24 6.32 -6.52 1.69
CA LYS A 24 7.63 -6.83 2.29
C LYS A 24 7.69 -6.39 3.75
N SER A 25 7.13 -5.22 4.08
CA SER A 25 7.07 -4.76 5.45
C SER A 25 6.30 -5.75 6.32
N HIS A 26 5.14 -6.19 5.85
CA HIS A 26 4.31 -7.18 6.55
C HIS A 26 5.08 -8.49 6.75
N ASP A 27 5.78 -8.96 5.71
CA ASP A 27 6.49 -10.24 5.76
C ASP A 27 7.56 -10.24 6.85
N PHE A 28 8.26 -9.12 7.06
CA PHE A 28 9.29 -9.03 8.08
C PHE A 28 8.73 -8.91 9.50
N ILE A 29 7.43 -8.70 9.66
CA ILE A 29 6.77 -8.74 10.95
C ILE A 29 6.26 -10.16 11.27
N PHE A 30 5.88 -10.94 10.25
CA PHE A 30 5.20 -12.23 10.43
C PHE A 30 6.02 -13.44 10.02
N ASP A 31 7.13 -13.24 9.32
CA ASP A 31 7.96 -14.35 8.87
C ASP A 31 8.87 -14.85 10.00
N ASN A 32 9.46 -16.04 9.83
CA ASN A 32 10.40 -16.64 10.78
C ASN A 32 11.63 -15.77 11.03
N SER A 33 11.92 -14.86 10.11
CA SER A 33 13.05 -13.93 10.22
C SER A 33 12.58 -12.55 10.65
N VAL A 34 11.74 -12.48 11.67
CA VAL A 34 11.20 -11.20 12.15
C VAL A 34 12.32 -10.18 12.37
N ASP A 35 12.17 -9.00 11.76
CA ASP A 35 13.12 -7.91 11.91
C ASP A 35 12.36 -6.59 11.83
N ASP A 36 12.11 -6.00 13.00
CA ASP A 36 11.34 -4.76 13.11
C ASP A 36 11.98 -3.61 12.35
N LEU A 37 13.31 -3.53 12.35
CA LEU A 37 14.02 -2.46 11.65
C LEU A 37 13.82 -2.55 10.15
N ILE A 38 13.95 -3.74 9.59
CA ILE A 38 13.73 -3.97 8.16
C ILE A 38 12.27 -3.73 7.82
N ALA A 39 11.33 -4.21 8.66
CA ALA A 39 9.90 -4.00 8.45
C ALA A 39 9.57 -2.51 8.37
N VAL A 40 10.10 -1.70 9.30
CA VAL A 40 9.87 -0.26 9.30
C VAL A 40 10.52 0.41 8.09
N SER A 41 11.69 -0.07 7.66
CA SER A 41 12.35 0.47 6.47
C SER A 41 11.50 0.27 5.22
N TYR A 42 10.94 -0.92 5.04
CA TYR A 42 10.03 -1.18 3.91
C TYR A 42 8.72 -0.39 4.06
N LEU A 43 8.23 -0.23 5.29
CA LEU A 43 7.04 0.56 5.51
C LEU A 43 7.27 2.02 5.10
N ASN A 44 8.43 2.59 5.44
CA ASN A 44 8.78 3.95 5.03
C ASN A 44 8.84 4.07 3.51
N ALA A 45 9.35 3.06 2.82
CA ALA A 45 9.36 3.03 1.36
C ALA A 45 7.92 2.97 0.81
N ALA A 46 7.06 2.17 1.43
CA ALA A 46 5.65 2.08 1.04
C ALA A 46 4.94 3.43 1.25
N ILE A 47 5.18 4.08 2.40
CA ILE A 47 4.59 5.38 2.69
C ILE A 47 4.99 6.40 1.61
N SER A 48 6.27 6.41 1.25
CA SER A 48 6.76 7.32 0.21
C SER A 48 6.06 7.08 -1.13
N LYS A 49 5.91 5.81 -1.52
CA LYS A 49 5.28 5.47 -2.80
C LYS A 49 3.78 5.73 -2.80
N PHE A 50 3.08 5.41 -1.71
CA PHE A 50 1.65 5.73 -1.61
C PHE A 50 1.43 7.25 -1.56
N SER A 51 2.32 7.99 -0.92
CA SER A 51 2.23 9.45 -0.92
C SER A 51 2.40 10.02 -2.34
N SER A 52 3.33 9.46 -3.11
CA SER A 52 3.51 9.85 -4.51
C SER A 52 2.28 9.48 -5.35
N ALA A 53 1.71 8.30 -5.11
CA ALA A 53 0.50 7.85 -5.81
C ALA A 53 -0.69 8.77 -5.47
N GLU A 54 -0.86 9.14 -4.21
CA GLU A 54 -1.91 10.06 -3.79
C GLU A 54 -1.75 11.43 -4.44
N ALA A 55 -0.54 11.98 -4.43
CA ALA A 55 -0.28 13.27 -5.04
C ALA A 55 -0.59 13.24 -6.54
N PHE A 56 -0.18 12.18 -7.21
CA PHE A 56 -0.47 12.00 -8.63
C PHE A 56 -1.97 11.85 -8.88
N TYR A 57 -2.63 11.05 -8.06
CA TYR A 57 -4.08 10.82 -8.13
C TYR A 57 -4.85 12.13 -8.06
N TYR A 58 -4.55 12.96 -7.07
CA TYR A 58 -5.28 14.22 -6.90
C TYR A 58 -4.87 15.28 -7.93
N SER A 59 -3.63 15.25 -8.43
CA SER A 59 -3.22 16.17 -9.49
C SER A 59 -3.89 15.85 -10.82
N GLN A 60 -4.29 14.60 -11.03
CA GLN A 60 -4.96 14.14 -12.26
C GLN A 60 -6.33 13.54 -11.95
N PHE A 61 -6.99 14.08 -10.95
CA PHE A 61 -8.25 13.53 -10.42
C PHE A 61 -9.32 13.38 -11.50
N GLU A 62 -9.38 14.33 -12.42
CA GLU A 62 -10.33 14.30 -13.53
C GLU A 62 -10.26 12.98 -14.32
N PHE A 63 -9.07 12.41 -14.46
CA PHE A 63 -8.86 11.18 -15.24
C PHE A 63 -8.74 9.94 -14.38
N LEU A 64 -8.43 10.08 -13.10
CA LEU A 64 -8.06 8.95 -12.25
C LEU A 64 -9.10 8.61 -11.18
N GLU A 65 -10.10 9.43 -10.98
CA GLU A 65 -11.07 9.25 -9.89
C GLU A 65 -11.64 7.83 -9.84
N ARG A 66 -11.39 7.13 -8.72
CA ARG A 66 -11.93 5.80 -8.44
C ARG A 66 -12.04 5.63 -6.93
N GLN A 67 -13.21 5.23 -6.49
CA GLN A 67 -13.43 4.99 -5.06
C GLN A 67 -12.48 3.91 -4.52
N GLU A 68 -12.19 2.88 -5.30
CA GLU A 68 -11.28 1.82 -4.87
C GLU A 68 -9.86 2.34 -4.59
N ALA A 69 -9.40 3.35 -5.30
CA ALA A 69 -8.09 3.95 -5.04
C ALA A 69 -8.09 4.64 -3.68
N GLU A 70 -9.14 5.41 -3.37
CA GLU A 70 -9.25 6.12 -2.10
C GLU A 70 -9.40 5.15 -0.94
N ASP A 71 -10.12 4.04 -1.15
CA ASP A 71 -10.23 2.99 -0.14
C ASP A 71 -8.87 2.36 0.16
N ILE A 72 -8.06 2.12 -0.87
CA ILE A 72 -6.72 1.55 -0.70
C ILE A 72 -5.84 2.52 0.09
N PHE A 73 -5.87 3.81 -0.22
CA PHE A 73 -5.10 4.80 0.54
C PHE A 73 -5.47 4.78 2.03
N ARG A 74 -6.76 4.74 2.33
CA ARG A 74 -7.26 4.71 3.71
C ARG A 74 -6.84 3.42 4.43
N LEU A 75 -6.98 2.28 3.74
CA LEU A 75 -6.61 0.98 4.32
C LEU A 75 -5.11 0.88 4.54
N PHE A 76 -4.31 1.46 3.64
CA PHE A 76 -2.87 1.50 3.84
C PHE A 76 -2.50 2.33 5.08
N ASP A 77 -3.12 3.48 5.26
CA ASP A 77 -2.85 4.32 6.43
C ASP A 77 -3.15 3.56 7.72
N THR A 78 -4.25 2.82 7.75
CA THR A 78 -4.62 2.02 8.92
C THR A 78 -3.59 0.92 9.17
N PHE A 79 -3.15 0.21 8.13
CA PHE A 79 -2.11 -0.81 8.25
C PHE A 79 -0.80 -0.20 8.76
N ALA A 80 -0.37 0.92 8.19
CA ALA A 80 0.88 1.57 8.56
C ALA A 80 0.88 1.98 10.03
N ASN A 81 -0.22 2.59 10.48
CA ASN A 81 -0.35 3.01 11.87
C ASN A 81 -0.33 1.81 12.81
N GLU A 82 -1.00 0.72 12.44
CA GLU A 82 -1.04 -0.48 13.27
C GLU A 82 0.34 -1.13 13.37
N LEU A 83 1.07 -1.20 12.26
CA LEU A 83 2.41 -1.77 12.26
C LEU A 83 3.36 -0.95 13.14
N LEU A 84 3.34 0.36 13.02
CA LEU A 84 4.18 1.24 13.83
C LEU A 84 3.84 1.14 15.32
N THR A 85 2.56 1.05 15.64
CA THR A 85 2.11 0.87 17.02
C THR A 85 2.60 -0.46 17.57
N ASN A 86 2.52 -1.52 16.76
CA ASN A 86 2.99 -2.85 17.13
C ASN A 86 4.49 -2.82 17.46
N VAL A 87 5.30 -2.22 16.58
CA VAL A 87 6.75 -2.13 16.77
C VAL A 87 7.07 -1.33 18.04
N ARG A 88 6.39 -0.22 18.25
CA ARG A 88 6.64 0.65 19.39
C ARG A 88 6.24 0.02 20.73
N THR A 89 5.10 -0.65 20.78
CA THR A 89 4.53 -1.19 22.02
C THR A 89 4.82 -2.66 22.24
N LYS A 90 5.32 -3.36 21.23
CA LYS A 90 5.65 -4.80 21.28
C LYS A 90 4.46 -5.70 21.61
N HIS A 91 3.24 -5.28 21.25
CA HIS A 91 2.08 -6.13 21.47
C HIS A 91 1.85 -7.06 20.26
N SER A 92 0.77 -7.86 20.30
CA SER A 92 0.48 -8.90 19.31
C SER A 92 0.45 -8.36 17.89
N HIS A 93 1.01 -9.14 16.95
CA HIS A 93 0.98 -8.84 15.52
C HIS A 93 -0.40 -9.10 14.89
N GLN A 94 -1.35 -9.63 15.62
CA GLN A 94 -2.65 -10.04 15.09
C GLN A 94 -3.40 -8.90 14.41
N TRP A 95 -3.43 -7.73 15.02
CA TRP A 95 -4.12 -6.57 14.44
C TRP A 95 -3.41 -6.06 13.19
N THR A 96 -2.10 -6.09 13.18
CA THR A 96 -1.32 -5.71 12.00
C THR A 96 -1.64 -6.63 10.83
N ASP A 97 -1.72 -7.94 11.10
CA ASP A 97 -2.06 -8.92 10.08
C ASP A 97 -3.48 -8.71 9.53
N ILE A 98 -4.44 -8.48 10.41
CA ILE A 98 -5.83 -8.22 9.99
C ILE A 98 -5.90 -7.00 9.08
N GLU A 99 -5.23 -5.91 9.44
CA GLU A 99 -5.25 -4.69 8.64
C GLU A 99 -4.52 -4.89 7.31
N PHE A 100 -3.45 -5.67 7.30
CA PHE A 100 -2.77 -6.00 6.04
C PHE A 100 -3.67 -6.82 5.12
N GLU A 101 -4.38 -7.81 5.66
CA GLU A 101 -5.28 -8.64 4.85
C GLU A 101 -6.41 -7.81 4.23
N ARG A 102 -6.92 -6.83 4.96
CA ARG A 102 -7.93 -5.90 4.42
C ARG A 102 -7.38 -5.08 3.26
N LEU A 103 -6.16 -4.56 3.41
CA LEU A 103 -5.49 -3.81 2.35
C LEU A 103 -5.25 -4.70 1.13
N LYS A 104 -4.71 -5.89 1.36
CA LYS A 104 -4.40 -6.84 0.29
C LYS A 104 -5.66 -7.24 -0.47
N GLU A 105 -6.74 -7.53 0.24
CA GLU A 105 -8.00 -7.89 -0.38
C GLU A 105 -8.52 -6.76 -1.26
N ALA A 106 -8.54 -5.53 -0.75
CA ALA A 106 -8.98 -4.38 -1.53
C ALA A 106 -8.12 -4.19 -2.78
N PHE A 107 -6.80 -4.36 -2.64
CA PHE A 107 -5.89 -4.21 -3.77
C PHE A 107 -6.09 -5.33 -4.81
N ASP A 108 -6.23 -6.57 -4.37
CA ASP A 108 -6.37 -7.72 -5.26
C ASP A 108 -7.68 -7.68 -6.07
N TYR A 109 -8.72 -7.06 -5.52
CA TYR A 109 -10.00 -6.89 -6.22
C TYR A 109 -10.08 -5.59 -7.03
N SER A 110 -9.02 -4.78 -7.02
CA SER A 110 -8.99 -3.52 -7.75
C SER A 110 -8.45 -3.68 -9.16
N ALA A 111 -8.58 -2.61 -9.94
CA ALA A 111 -7.98 -2.53 -11.28
C ALA A 111 -6.45 -2.52 -11.24
N PHE A 112 -5.85 -2.33 -10.06
CA PHE A 112 -4.40 -2.26 -9.89
C PHE A 112 -3.78 -3.62 -9.57
N ALA A 113 -4.57 -4.65 -9.38
CA ALA A 113 -4.10 -5.97 -8.94
C ALA A 113 -2.95 -6.50 -9.79
N PHE A 114 -2.02 -7.21 -9.13
CA PHE A 114 -0.93 -7.89 -9.84
C PHE A 114 -1.50 -8.97 -10.75
N GLY A 115 -0.97 -9.04 -11.98
CA GLY A 115 -1.44 -10.01 -12.94
C GLY A 115 -2.73 -9.62 -13.65
N ASN A 116 -3.34 -8.50 -13.30
CA ASN A 116 -4.53 -7.98 -13.96
C ASN A 116 -4.09 -7.19 -15.19
N GLN A 117 -4.26 -7.77 -16.35
CA GLN A 117 -3.80 -7.20 -17.62
C GLN A 117 -4.85 -6.32 -18.27
#